data_826d42916bb57628399530eae4dbdea2
#
_entry.id   826d42916bb57628399530eae4dbdea2
#
_cell.length_a   1.000
_cell.length_b   1.000
_cell.length_c   1.000
_cell.angle_alpha   90.00
_cell.angle_beta   90.00
_cell.angle_gamma   90.00
#
_symmetry.space_group_name_H-M   'P 1'
#
loop_
_entity.id
_entity.type
_entity.pdbx_description
1 polymer ?
#
loop_
_entity_poly.entity_id
_entity_poly.type
_entity_poly.pdbx_seq_one_letter_code
_entity_poly.pdbx_strand_id
1 'polypeptide(L)'
;MKRILYIIACICIAACAPKKAQTAETKLVDRMVHDPNYTNTETILHVWSWNFPTITENMKQIADAGFTMIQTSPVNACFSPEGGNIKILDEKEGNWYHYYQPTDWTIGNNIVGTEEEMQIMLDEAKKYGIRVLVDVLPNHTAFNIDLVTDEFYAAVGGREKMFHTHGLEGINDYNDRTQCTHQGVGGLPDVNTENPLFQKYYMQFVNKLIKMGVRGFRYDTAKHIGVHSDPLDTEAGVTENDFWDVATGRKEVLGVSLCIPYDSLFVYGEVLQDRNVPEEEYAGYFGQTASSYGHVLREVLWHRSAKGHNLLDWCHRAAPEYLTTWVESHDTYCNANESAGLTDAQIRTGWVFLTARQNGTPLFYSRPMNSTRENYFGDNLLGARGNDEFFHPEVVAVNKFRQAMEGQIENVQISEDGEVVVISRGDKGAAVINFAAEANGGKPCSIAKIYSLS
;
A
#
# COMPACT_ATOMS: atom_id res chain seq x y z
N MET A 1 -7.30 43.79 77.96
CA MET A 1 -7.79 42.50 77.53
C MET A 1 -7.87 42.50 76.01
N LYS A 2 -6.86 41.94 75.32
CA LYS A 2 -6.79 41.85 73.87
C LYS A 2 -7.25 40.46 73.47
N ARG A 3 -8.33 40.37 72.66
CA ARG A 3 -8.80 39.13 72.08
C ARG A 3 -8.03 38.90 70.77
N ILE A 4 -7.33 37.79 70.64
CA ILE A 4 -6.64 37.31 69.43
C ILE A 4 -7.63 36.44 68.74
N LEU A 5 -7.96 36.82 67.46
CA LEU A 5 -8.77 36.02 66.52
C LEU A 5 -7.82 35.13 65.74
N TYR A 6 -7.96 33.82 65.87
CA TYR A 6 -7.32 32.86 64.95
C TYR A 6 -8.19 32.63 63.70
N ILE A 7 -7.65 33.00 62.56
CA ILE A 7 -8.22 32.67 61.30
C ILE A 7 -7.62 31.34 60.85
N ILE A 8 -8.44 30.28 60.79
CA ILE A 8 -8.06 29.00 60.22
C ILE A 8 -8.33 29.08 58.70
N ALA A 9 -7.26 29.12 57.90
CA ALA A 9 -7.34 29.01 56.45
C ALA A 9 -7.49 27.53 56.06
N CYS A 10 -8.66 27.11 55.64
CA CYS A 10 -8.85 25.82 55.00
C CYS A 10 -8.29 25.87 53.57
N ILE A 11 -7.16 25.22 53.35
CA ILE A 11 -6.62 24.97 51.99
C ILE A 11 -7.38 23.79 51.43
N CYS A 12 -8.31 24.05 50.53
CA CYS A 12 -8.90 23.02 49.69
C CYS A 12 -7.88 22.60 48.64
N ILE A 13 -7.22 21.46 48.82
CA ILE A 13 -6.47 20.81 47.79
C ILE A 13 -7.48 20.15 46.86
N ALA A 14 -7.81 20.81 45.77
CA ALA A 14 -8.52 20.20 44.68
C ALA A 14 -7.60 19.18 43.98
N ALA A 15 -7.81 17.91 44.27
CA ALA A 15 -7.15 16.85 43.52
C ALA A 15 -7.63 16.90 42.04
N CYS A 16 -6.76 17.40 41.19
CA CYS A 16 -6.96 17.22 39.74
C CYS A 16 -6.87 15.73 39.42
N ALA A 17 -8.01 15.07 39.31
CA ALA A 17 -8.07 13.78 38.65
C ALA A 17 -7.63 13.95 37.17
N PRO A 18 -6.79 13.05 36.63
CA PRO A 18 -6.44 13.13 35.24
C PRO A 18 -7.71 12.99 34.41
N LYS A 19 -7.99 13.98 33.55
CA LYS A 19 -9.02 13.86 32.55
C LYS A 19 -8.66 12.64 31.70
N LYS A 20 -9.48 11.58 31.75
CA LYS A 20 -9.45 10.53 30.74
C LYS A 20 -9.50 11.23 29.39
N ALA A 21 -8.48 11.01 28.56
CA ALA A 21 -8.53 11.40 27.18
C ALA A 21 -9.81 10.73 26.59
N GLN A 22 -10.74 11.55 26.16
CA GLN A 22 -11.89 11.10 25.41
C GLN A 22 -11.30 10.59 24.10
N THR A 23 -11.20 9.27 23.96
CA THR A 23 -10.94 8.65 22.66
C THR A 23 -12.07 9.12 21.75
N ALA A 24 -11.75 9.90 20.74
CA ALA A 24 -12.71 10.22 19.69
C ALA A 24 -13.21 8.88 19.14
N GLU A 25 -14.50 8.62 19.26
CA GLU A 25 -15.12 7.48 18.60
C GLU A 25 -14.72 7.58 17.10
N THR A 26 -13.92 6.64 16.65
CA THR A 26 -13.55 6.56 15.23
C THR A 26 -14.86 6.24 14.48
N LYS A 27 -15.40 7.23 13.78
CA LYS A 27 -16.60 7.05 13.00
C LYS A 27 -16.30 6.01 11.93
N LEU A 28 -16.99 4.87 11.98
CA LEU A 28 -16.84 3.81 10.98
C LEU A 28 -17.20 4.39 9.61
N VAL A 29 -16.22 4.47 8.75
CA VAL A 29 -16.42 4.86 7.35
C VAL A 29 -16.94 3.63 6.62
N ASP A 30 -18.15 3.74 6.08
CA ASP A 30 -18.70 2.69 5.22
C ASP A 30 -18.08 2.79 3.82
N ARG A 31 -17.00 2.01 3.61
CA ARG A 31 -16.25 2.01 2.35
C ARG A 31 -16.95 1.24 1.23
N MET A 32 -18.14 0.74 1.44
CA MET A 32 -18.96 0.09 0.40
C MET A 32 -19.95 1.08 -0.23
N VAL A 33 -20.17 2.23 0.39
CA VAL A 33 -21.08 3.25 -0.13
C VAL A 33 -20.34 4.26 -0.98
N HIS A 34 -20.68 4.31 -2.28
CA HIS A 34 -20.11 5.27 -3.22
C HIS A 34 -20.70 6.67 -3.03
N ASP A 35 -19.84 7.68 -2.90
CA ASP A 35 -20.21 9.08 -2.99
C ASP A 35 -19.94 9.60 -4.41
N PRO A 36 -20.98 9.85 -5.22
CA PRO A 36 -20.79 10.31 -6.61
C PRO A 36 -20.14 11.70 -6.71
N ASN A 37 -20.12 12.46 -5.61
CA ASN A 37 -19.48 13.78 -5.58
C ASN A 37 -18.02 13.74 -5.08
N TYR A 38 -17.57 12.58 -4.61
CA TYR A 38 -16.18 12.44 -4.18
C TYR A 38 -15.24 12.58 -5.36
N THR A 39 -14.21 13.39 -5.20
CA THR A 39 -13.13 13.52 -6.18
C THR A 39 -11.78 13.31 -5.49
N ASN A 40 -10.91 12.59 -6.14
CA ASN A 40 -9.59 12.27 -5.61
C ASN A 40 -8.49 12.89 -6.49
N THR A 41 -7.57 13.62 -5.88
CA THR A 41 -6.41 14.24 -6.54
C THR A 41 -5.11 13.49 -6.30
N GLU A 42 -5.15 12.47 -5.45
CA GLU A 42 -3.98 11.73 -5.01
C GLU A 42 -3.43 10.78 -6.09
N THR A 43 -2.11 10.70 -6.14
CA THR A 43 -1.35 9.75 -6.97
C THR A 43 -0.17 9.21 -6.19
N ILE A 44 0.13 7.92 -6.34
CA ILE A 44 1.23 7.25 -5.64
C ILE A 44 2.33 6.91 -6.64
N LEU A 45 3.58 7.25 -6.33
CA LEU A 45 4.75 6.65 -6.97
C LEU A 45 5.26 5.52 -6.08
N HIS A 46 5.21 4.28 -6.56
CA HIS A 46 5.85 3.16 -5.89
C HIS A 46 7.35 3.17 -6.21
N VAL A 47 8.13 3.72 -5.28
CA VAL A 47 9.59 3.79 -5.35
C VAL A 47 10.21 2.43 -5.00
N TRP A 48 9.83 1.42 -5.78
CA TRP A 48 10.14 0.03 -5.51
C TRP A 48 11.64 -0.23 -5.51
N SER A 49 12.13 -0.82 -4.42
CA SER A 49 13.54 -1.11 -4.17
C SER A 49 14.47 0.11 -4.04
N TRP A 50 13.98 1.34 -4.09
CA TRP A 50 14.85 2.50 -3.87
C TRP A 50 15.22 2.61 -2.38
N ASN A 51 16.47 2.92 -2.07
CA ASN A 51 16.86 3.22 -0.70
C ASN A 51 16.50 4.66 -0.30
N PHE A 52 16.51 4.95 0.98
CA PHE A 52 16.13 6.26 1.51
C PHE A 52 16.98 7.41 0.96
N PRO A 53 18.32 7.30 0.84
CA PRO A 53 19.13 8.32 0.19
C PRO A 53 18.70 8.58 -1.27
N THR A 54 18.48 7.53 -2.05
CA THR A 54 18.02 7.64 -3.44
C THR A 54 16.66 8.34 -3.54
N ILE A 55 15.71 8.02 -2.64
CA ILE A 55 14.41 8.68 -2.58
C ILE A 55 14.58 10.16 -2.22
N THR A 56 15.42 10.46 -1.22
CA THR A 56 15.71 11.83 -0.77
C THR A 56 16.24 12.70 -1.91
N GLU A 57 17.23 12.21 -2.64
CA GLU A 57 17.85 12.92 -3.76
C GLU A 57 16.88 13.21 -4.92
N ASN A 58 15.87 12.35 -5.10
CA ASN A 58 14.89 12.48 -6.18
C ASN A 58 13.56 13.11 -5.74
N MET A 59 13.40 13.49 -4.47
CA MET A 59 12.12 13.96 -3.91
C MET A 59 11.56 15.18 -4.66
N LYS A 60 12.43 16.14 -5.01
CA LYS A 60 12.01 17.30 -5.80
C LYS A 60 11.46 16.88 -7.17
N GLN A 61 12.11 15.95 -7.86
CA GLN A 61 11.68 15.48 -9.17
C GLN A 61 10.34 14.75 -9.10
N ILE A 62 10.12 13.96 -8.04
CA ILE A 62 8.86 13.28 -7.77
C ILE A 62 7.72 14.31 -7.58
N ALA A 63 7.97 15.35 -6.79
CA ALA A 63 7.00 16.43 -6.59
C ALA A 63 6.72 17.23 -7.88
N ASP A 64 7.76 17.56 -8.64
CA ASP A 64 7.64 18.28 -9.92
C ASP A 64 6.85 17.45 -10.96
N ALA A 65 6.95 16.11 -10.89
CA ALA A 65 6.17 15.19 -11.70
C ALA A 65 4.69 15.12 -11.28
N GLY A 66 4.31 15.75 -10.16
CA GLY A 66 2.92 15.87 -9.71
C GLY A 66 2.43 14.66 -8.91
N PHE A 67 3.31 13.82 -8.39
CA PHE A 67 2.93 12.81 -7.40
C PHE A 67 2.68 13.48 -6.04
N THR A 68 1.68 12.98 -5.32
CA THR A 68 1.29 13.49 -4.00
C THR A 68 1.72 12.55 -2.88
N MET A 69 2.00 11.30 -3.23
CA MET A 69 2.45 10.26 -2.33
C MET A 69 3.58 9.44 -2.95
N ILE A 70 4.42 8.88 -2.09
CA ILE A 70 5.31 7.77 -2.44
C ILE A 70 4.97 6.56 -1.58
N GLN A 71 5.17 5.37 -2.13
CA GLN A 71 5.16 4.10 -1.40
C GLN A 71 6.55 3.51 -1.41
N THR A 72 7.13 3.29 -0.23
CA THR A 72 8.43 2.62 -0.09
C THR A 72 8.27 1.10 -0.14
N SER A 73 9.34 0.39 -0.43
CA SER A 73 9.45 -1.02 -0.09
C SER A 73 9.44 -1.23 1.43
N PRO A 74 9.28 -2.47 1.93
CA PRO A 74 9.30 -2.77 3.37
C PRO A 74 10.54 -2.23 4.08
N VAL A 75 10.32 -1.61 5.24
CA VAL A 75 11.38 -0.91 6.00
C VAL A 75 11.83 -1.67 7.24
N ASN A 76 11.19 -2.78 7.56
CA ASN A 76 11.54 -3.62 8.70
C ASN A 76 12.84 -4.39 8.47
N ALA A 77 13.47 -4.84 9.56
CA ALA A 77 14.59 -5.77 9.47
C ALA A 77 14.18 -7.01 8.66
N CYS A 78 15.03 -7.46 7.78
CA CYS A 78 14.71 -8.52 6.85
C CYS A 78 15.88 -9.48 6.63
N PHE A 79 15.60 -10.58 5.96
CA PHE A 79 16.60 -11.50 5.49
C PHE A 79 17.67 -10.77 4.66
N SER A 80 18.94 -11.04 4.97
CA SER A 80 20.08 -10.53 4.22
C SER A 80 21.00 -11.70 3.86
N PRO A 81 21.24 -11.97 2.57
CA PRO A 81 22.13 -13.04 2.18
C PRO A 81 23.56 -12.74 2.60
N GLU A 82 24.34 -13.78 2.90
CA GLU A 82 25.77 -13.65 3.17
C GLU A 82 26.48 -12.94 2.01
N GLY A 83 27.39 -12.01 2.36
CA GLY A 83 28.15 -11.22 1.38
C GLY A 83 27.44 -10.00 0.82
N GLY A 84 26.25 -9.65 1.34
CA GLY A 84 25.57 -8.39 1.01
C GLY A 84 25.30 -8.23 -0.49
N ASN A 85 24.81 -9.27 -1.15
CA ASN A 85 24.48 -9.19 -2.57
C ASN A 85 23.34 -8.18 -2.79
N ILE A 86 23.70 -6.99 -3.26
CA ILE A 86 22.80 -5.87 -3.49
C ILE A 86 22.21 -5.84 -4.91
N LYS A 87 22.53 -6.83 -5.76
CA LYS A 87 21.96 -6.90 -7.11
C LYS A 87 20.55 -7.46 -7.04
N ILE A 88 19.62 -6.81 -7.72
CA ILE A 88 18.27 -7.36 -7.95
C ILE A 88 18.38 -8.65 -8.77
N LEU A 89 19.51 -8.86 -9.41
CA LEU A 89 19.70 -9.89 -10.38
C LEU A 89 20.16 -11.22 -9.83
N ASP A 90 19.29 -12.16 -9.99
CA ASP A 90 19.66 -13.39 -10.67
C ASP A 90 18.80 -13.47 -11.95
N GLU A 91 19.29 -14.07 -13.01
CA GLU A 91 18.88 -13.95 -14.42
C GLU A 91 17.38 -14.00 -14.73
N LYS A 92 16.48 -14.34 -13.79
CA LYS A 92 15.03 -14.44 -13.99
C LYS A 92 14.17 -13.99 -12.81
N GLU A 93 14.65 -14.02 -11.58
CA GLU A 93 13.80 -13.86 -10.40
C GLU A 93 14.20 -12.67 -9.50
N GLY A 94 15.46 -12.23 -9.55
CA GLY A 94 15.97 -11.16 -8.70
C GLY A 94 16.05 -11.54 -7.23
N ASN A 95 16.58 -10.64 -6.40
CA ASN A 95 16.69 -10.80 -4.95
C ASN A 95 15.75 -9.86 -4.18
N TRP A 96 14.84 -9.20 -4.86
CA TRP A 96 13.92 -8.21 -4.29
C TRP A 96 13.06 -8.80 -3.16
N TYR A 97 12.70 -10.09 -3.21
CA TYR A 97 11.90 -10.77 -2.21
C TYR A 97 12.58 -10.85 -0.82
N HIS A 98 13.86 -10.51 -0.69
CA HIS A 98 14.55 -10.53 0.60
C HIS A 98 13.93 -9.56 1.60
N TYR A 99 13.52 -8.36 1.21
CA TYR A 99 12.89 -7.40 2.13
C TYR A 99 11.42 -7.71 2.43
N TYR A 100 10.82 -8.67 1.71
CA TYR A 100 9.53 -9.26 2.07
C TYR A 100 9.67 -10.44 3.04
N GLN A 101 10.85 -10.65 3.63
CA GLN A 101 11.13 -11.71 4.60
C GLN A 101 11.55 -11.11 5.96
N PRO A 102 10.59 -10.66 6.78
CA PRO A 102 10.88 -10.06 8.08
C PRO A 102 11.63 -10.98 9.02
N THR A 103 12.67 -10.44 9.66
CA THR A 103 13.38 -11.08 10.76
C THR A 103 13.11 -10.38 12.10
N ASP A 104 12.61 -9.15 12.04
CA ASP A 104 12.15 -8.35 13.16
C ASP A 104 11.32 -7.15 12.63
N TRP A 105 10.51 -6.52 13.48
CA TRP A 105 9.79 -5.28 13.19
C TRP A 105 10.51 -4.07 13.81
N THR A 106 11.78 -3.92 13.47
CA THR A 106 12.61 -2.74 13.71
C THR A 106 12.85 -2.00 12.40
N ILE A 107 13.10 -0.67 12.46
CA ILE A 107 13.23 0.15 11.25
C ILE A 107 14.66 0.08 10.71
N GLY A 108 14.76 -0.19 9.41
CA GLY A 108 16.00 -0.24 8.66
C GLY A 108 16.40 -1.65 8.25
N ASN A 109 16.98 -1.75 7.07
CA ASN A 109 17.56 -2.97 6.54
C ASN A 109 18.65 -2.64 5.51
N ASN A 110 19.39 -3.68 5.08
CA ASN A 110 20.51 -3.54 4.16
C ASN A 110 20.14 -3.04 2.74
N ILE A 111 18.84 -2.96 2.42
CA ILE A 111 18.37 -2.55 1.09
C ILE A 111 17.91 -1.10 1.12
N VAL A 112 16.97 -0.76 2.02
CA VAL A 112 16.38 0.56 2.05
C VAL A 112 17.19 1.57 2.84
N GLY A 113 18.05 1.12 3.79
CA GLY A 113 18.88 1.98 4.60
C GLY A 113 18.52 1.99 6.08
N THR A 114 19.06 2.95 6.82
CA THR A 114 18.94 3.08 8.27
C THR A 114 17.71 3.90 8.69
N GLU A 115 17.38 3.86 9.98
CA GLU A 115 16.33 4.69 10.57
C GLU A 115 16.63 6.19 10.43
N GLU A 116 17.89 6.59 10.58
CA GLU A 116 18.34 7.97 10.42
C GLU A 116 18.17 8.45 8.98
N GLU A 117 18.52 7.63 8.01
CA GLU A 117 18.30 7.93 6.59
C GLU A 117 16.80 8.02 6.25
N MET A 118 15.98 7.17 6.87
CA MET A 118 14.53 7.27 6.75
C MET A 118 14.01 8.60 7.31
N GLN A 119 14.50 9.06 8.45
CA GLN A 119 14.07 10.35 9.01
C GLN A 119 14.43 11.51 8.07
N ILE A 120 15.64 11.49 7.49
CA ILE A 120 16.08 12.49 6.50
C ILE A 120 15.14 12.49 5.29
N MET A 121 14.78 11.32 4.78
CA MET A 121 13.84 11.15 3.65
C MET A 121 12.45 11.69 3.98
N LEU A 122 11.93 11.40 5.17
CA LEU A 122 10.63 11.90 5.63
C LEU A 122 10.60 13.42 5.80
N ASP A 123 11.68 14.00 6.32
CA ASP A 123 11.84 15.45 6.44
C ASP A 123 11.92 16.13 5.06
N GLU A 124 12.57 15.49 4.09
CA GLU A 124 12.61 15.99 2.71
C GLU A 124 11.23 15.90 2.05
N ALA A 125 10.53 14.76 2.18
CA ALA A 125 9.17 14.57 1.66
C ALA A 125 8.21 15.66 2.17
N LYS A 126 8.30 15.98 3.46
CA LYS A 126 7.50 17.03 4.09
C LYS A 126 7.72 18.42 3.46
N LYS A 127 8.93 18.76 3.02
CA LYS A 127 9.23 20.06 2.38
C LYS A 127 8.47 20.22 1.06
N TYR A 128 8.24 19.10 0.36
CA TYR A 128 7.55 19.09 -0.93
C TYR A 128 6.06 18.72 -0.81
N GLY A 129 5.55 18.51 0.41
CA GLY A 129 4.15 18.11 0.63
C GLY A 129 3.84 16.68 0.19
N ILE A 130 4.85 15.85 0.02
CA ILE A 130 4.69 14.43 -0.35
C ILE A 130 4.38 13.61 0.91
N ARG A 131 3.30 12.84 0.88
CA ARG A 131 3.01 11.84 1.92
C ARG A 131 3.76 10.56 1.65
N VAL A 132 4.33 9.98 2.70
CA VAL A 132 5.07 8.71 2.62
C VAL A 132 4.20 7.59 3.15
N LEU A 133 4.01 6.59 2.32
CA LEU A 133 3.41 5.30 2.65
C LEU A 133 4.50 4.25 2.78
N VAL A 134 4.36 3.37 3.75
CA VAL A 134 5.26 2.24 3.96
C VAL A 134 4.53 0.94 3.68
N ASP A 135 5.19 0.06 2.94
CA ASP A 135 4.76 -1.32 2.79
C ASP A 135 5.08 -2.10 4.07
N VAL A 136 4.09 -2.72 4.70
CA VAL A 136 4.21 -3.37 6.00
C VAL A 136 3.73 -4.82 5.96
N LEU A 137 4.45 -5.68 6.67
CA LEU A 137 4.38 -7.14 6.56
C LEU A 137 4.01 -7.80 7.90
N PRO A 138 2.77 -7.67 8.40
CA PRO A 138 2.41 -8.32 9.67
C PRO A 138 2.16 -9.83 9.56
N ASN A 139 1.88 -10.35 8.36
CA ASN A 139 1.38 -11.70 8.15
C ASN A 139 2.42 -12.80 8.35
N HIS A 140 3.67 -12.58 7.99
CA HIS A 140 4.68 -13.65 7.87
C HIS A 140 6.07 -13.21 8.28
N THR A 141 6.96 -14.19 8.47
CA THR A 141 8.38 -13.99 8.72
C THR A 141 9.23 -14.45 7.54
N ALA A 142 10.55 -14.34 7.67
CA ALA A 142 11.50 -14.98 6.76
C ALA A 142 11.23 -16.50 6.66
N PHE A 143 11.50 -17.06 5.48
CA PHE A 143 11.29 -18.50 5.20
C PHE A 143 12.01 -19.41 6.20
N ASN A 144 13.16 -19.00 6.70
CA ASN A 144 13.89 -19.67 7.75
C ASN A 144 13.66 -18.96 9.09
N ILE A 145 12.86 -19.59 9.96
CA ILE A 145 12.49 -19.05 11.27
C ILE A 145 13.68 -18.88 12.24
N ASP A 146 14.84 -19.48 11.94
CA ASP A 146 16.08 -19.26 12.72
C ASP A 146 16.75 -17.92 12.44
N LEU A 147 16.30 -17.20 11.39
CA LEU A 147 16.74 -15.85 11.08
C LEU A 147 15.99 -14.78 11.87
N VAL A 148 14.84 -15.13 12.45
CA VAL A 148 14.08 -14.22 13.32
C VAL A 148 14.86 -14.02 14.62
N THR A 149 14.92 -12.76 15.09
CA THR A 149 15.78 -12.41 16.24
C THR A 149 15.27 -13.03 17.55
N ASP A 150 16.20 -13.40 18.44
CA ASP A 150 15.86 -13.92 19.77
C ASP A 150 15.14 -12.86 20.62
N GLU A 151 15.50 -11.60 20.46
CA GLU A 151 14.86 -10.45 21.10
C GLU A 151 13.39 -10.36 20.73
N PHE A 152 13.09 -10.53 19.45
CA PHE A 152 11.71 -10.52 18.97
C PHE A 152 10.95 -11.73 19.53
N TYR A 153 11.47 -12.94 19.44
CA TYR A 153 10.82 -14.13 20.04
C TYR A 153 10.53 -13.94 21.51
N ALA A 154 11.48 -13.39 22.27
CA ALA A 154 11.25 -13.10 23.69
C ALA A 154 10.13 -12.08 23.91
N ALA A 155 10.03 -11.06 23.06
CA ALA A 155 9.01 -10.01 23.15
C ALA A 155 7.59 -10.53 22.91
N VAL A 156 7.43 -11.53 22.03
CA VAL A 156 6.14 -12.13 21.67
C VAL A 156 5.75 -13.36 22.48
N GLY A 157 6.55 -13.71 23.47
CA GLY A 157 6.27 -14.81 24.43
C GLY A 157 6.81 -16.18 24.04
N GLY A 158 7.76 -16.21 23.10
CA GLY A 158 8.45 -17.42 22.65
C GLY A 158 8.09 -17.81 21.20
N ARG A 159 8.97 -18.62 20.62
CA ARG A 159 8.82 -19.12 19.25
C ARG A 159 7.51 -19.88 19.04
N GLU A 160 7.10 -20.65 20.03
CA GLU A 160 5.88 -21.47 19.99
C GLU A 160 4.57 -20.66 19.99
N LYS A 161 4.62 -19.38 20.38
CA LYS A 161 3.45 -18.47 20.36
C LYS A 161 3.45 -17.52 19.16
N MET A 162 4.54 -17.52 18.41
CA MET A 162 4.73 -16.61 17.29
C MET A 162 3.91 -17.00 16.08
N PHE A 163 3.69 -18.27 15.86
CA PHE A 163 3.04 -18.81 14.66
C PHE A 163 1.69 -19.42 15.00
N HIS A 164 0.78 -19.42 14.04
CA HIS A 164 -0.42 -20.26 14.10
C HIS A 164 -0.06 -21.74 14.19
N THR A 165 -0.98 -22.59 14.64
CA THR A 165 -0.76 -24.02 14.84
C THR A 165 -0.18 -24.70 13.60
N HIS A 166 -0.67 -24.31 12.42
CA HIS A 166 -0.20 -24.80 11.12
C HIS A 166 0.62 -23.76 10.34
N GLY A 167 1.09 -22.69 11.00
CA GLY A 167 1.75 -21.55 10.37
C GLY A 167 3.06 -21.89 9.64
N LEU A 168 3.67 -23.03 9.92
CA LEU A 168 4.86 -23.54 9.21
C LEU A 168 4.53 -24.44 8.01
N GLU A 169 3.25 -24.74 7.78
CA GLU A 169 2.76 -25.50 6.64
C GLU A 169 2.36 -24.53 5.50
N GLY A 170 2.60 -24.92 4.26
CA GLY A 170 2.21 -24.10 3.11
C GLY A 170 0.73 -24.25 2.75
N ILE A 171 0.14 -23.16 2.24
CA ILE A 171 -1.23 -23.14 1.70
C ILE A 171 -1.31 -24.05 0.46
N ASN A 172 -2.24 -25.00 0.45
CA ASN A 172 -2.52 -25.89 -0.68
C ASN A 172 -3.81 -25.52 -1.42
N ASP A 173 -4.78 -24.92 -0.74
CA ASP A 173 -6.04 -24.44 -1.33
C ASP A 173 -6.33 -23.01 -0.88
N TYR A 174 -6.12 -22.05 -1.76
CA TYR A 174 -6.41 -20.63 -1.53
C TYR A 174 -7.91 -20.29 -1.45
N ASN A 175 -8.82 -21.26 -1.68
CA ASN A 175 -10.25 -21.11 -1.41
C ASN A 175 -10.65 -21.57 0.00
N ASP A 176 -9.75 -22.23 0.75
CA ASP A 176 -9.93 -22.59 2.14
C ASP A 176 -9.46 -21.44 3.05
N ARG A 177 -10.39 -20.76 3.70
CA ARG A 177 -10.07 -19.63 4.56
C ARG A 177 -9.22 -20.03 5.78
N THR A 178 -9.40 -21.25 6.30
CA THR A 178 -8.53 -21.75 7.39
C THR A 178 -7.08 -21.81 6.94
N GLN A 179 -6.82 -22.40 5.77
CA GLN A 179 -5.47 -22.43 5.24
C GLN A 179 -4.94 -21.03 4.93
N CYS A 180 -5.78 -20.17 4.32
CA CYS A 180 -5.37 -18.82 3.95
C CYS A 180 -4.96 -17.96 5.15
N THR A 181 -5.56 -18.18 6.33
CA THR A 181 -5.34 -17.32 7.52
C THR A 181 -4.49 -17.98 8.60
N HIS A 182 -4.15 -19.27 8.47
CA HIS A 182 -3.37 -19.98 9.47
C HIS A 182 -2.18 -20.76 8.89
N GLN A 183 -1.90 -20.64 7.59
CA GLN A 183 -0.79 -21.34 6.94
C GLN A 183 0.07 -20.40 6.10
N GLY A 184 1.32 -20.79 5.89
CA GLY A 184 2.33 -20.00 5.24
C GLY A 184 2.08 -19.74 3.76
N VAL A 185 1.94 -18.50 3.37
CA VAL A 185 1.81 -18.06 1.99
C VAL A 185 3.16 -18.13 1.27
N GLY A 186 3.20 -18.79 0.11
CA GLY A 186 4.45 -18.88 -0.68
C GLY A 186 5.62 -19.55 0.06
N GLY A 187 5.34 -20.34 1.11
CA GLY A 187 6.35 -20.98 1.95
C GLY A 187 6.92 -20.10 3.05
N LEU A 188 6.37 -18.90 3.26
CA LEU A 188 6.74 -17.99 4.35
C LEU A 188 5.92 -18.31 5.60
N PRO A 189 6.55 -18.54 6.77
CA PRO A 189 5.86 -18.89 8.00
C PRO A 189 4.82 -17.87 8.44
N ASP A 190 3.61 -18.33 8.70
CA ASP A 190 2.45 -17.51 9.05
C ASP A 190 2.46 -17.12 10.54
N VAL A 191 2.37 -15.84 10.80
CA VAL A 191 2.40 -15.25 12.14
C VAL A 191 1.04 -15.38 12.80
N ASN A 192 1.00 -15.80 14.07
CA ASN A 192 -0.19 -15.68 14.91
C ASN A 192 -0.46 -14.19 15.20
N THR A 193 -1.14 -13.53 14.28
CA THR A 193 -1.45 -12.09 14.35
C THR A 193 -2.41 -11.76 15.49
N GLU A 194 -3.12 -12.74 16.05
CA GLU A 194 -4.00 -12.61 17.21
C GLU A 194 -3.25 -12.73 18.55
N ASN A 195 -1.95 -13.04 18.54
CA ASN A 195 -1.13 -12.98 19.73
C ASN A 195 -1.03 -11.54 20.26
N PRO A 196 -1.57 -11.20 21.44
CA PRO A 196 -1.60 -9.82 21.92
C PRO A 196 -0.20 -9.23 22.20
N LEU A 197 0.80 -10.07 22.43
CA LEU A 197 2.19 -9.60 22.56
C LEU A 197 2.77 -9.22 21.19
N PHE A 198 2.46 -9.98 20.15
CA PHE A 198 2.80 -9.62 18.75
C PHE A 198 2.09 -8.32 18.37
N GLN A 199 0.78 -8.23 18.56
CA GLN A 199 0.00 -7.03 18.25
C GLN A 199 0.60 -5.79 18.94
N LYS A 200 0.96 -5.91 20.22
CA LYS A 200 1.61 -4.82 20.97
C LYS A 200 2.94 -4.43 20.32
N TYR A 201 3.80 -5.39 20.03
CA TYR A 201 5.11 -5.15 19.42
C TYR A 201 4.97 -4.50 18.05
N TYR A 202 4.10 -5.03 17.22
CA TYR A 202 3.81 -4.51 15.89
C TYR A 202 3.23 -3.09 15.95
N MET A 203 2.31 -2.80 16.86
CA MET A 203 1.76 -1.45 17.03
C MET A 203 2.79 -0.45 17.54
N GLN A 204 3.78 -0.88 18.32
CA GLN A 204 4.91 -0.02 18.70
C GLN A 204 5.75 0.37 17.47
N PHE A 205 6.00 -0.58 16.56
CA PHE A 205 6.66 -0.33 15.29
C PHE A 205 5.86 0.65 14.40
N VAL A 206 4.57 0.39 14.19
CA VAL A 206 3.67 1.28 13.42
C VAL A 206 3.64 2.69 14.02
N ASN A 207 3.47 2.79 15.33
CA ASN A 207 3.45 4.09 16.03
C ASN A 207 4.79 4.83 15.94
N LYS A 208 5.91 4.13 15.89
CA LYS A 208 7.23 4.72 15.68
C LYS A 208 7.31 5.32 14.26
N LEU A 209 6.91 4.60 13.24
CA LEU A 209 6.83 5.10 11.85
C LEU A 209 5.97 6.36 11.74
N ILE A 210 4.79 6.36 12.38
CA ILE A 210 3.88 7.51 12.40
C ILE A 210 4.52 8.72 13.08
N LYS A 211 5.20 8.52 14.20
CA LYS A 211 5.90 9.60 14.95
C LYS A 211 7.05 10.19 14.14
N MET A 212 7.72 9.39 13.33
CA MET A 212 8.75 9.86 12.40
C MET A 212 8.19 10.71 11.26
N GLY A 213 6.94 10.49 10.86
CA GLY A 213 6.29 11.26 9.79
C GLY A 213 5.58 10.45 8.71
N VAL A 214 5.57 9.12 8.81
CA VAL A 214 4.78 8.26 7.90
C VAL A 214 3.29 8.61 8.02
N ARG A 215 2.60 8.65 6.89
CA ARG A 215 1.18 9.03 6.79
C ARG A 215 0.34 8.05 5.98
N GLY A 216 0.82 6.84 5.82
CA GLY A 216 0.04 5.76 5.22
C GLY A 216 0.76 4.43 5.23
N PHE A 217 -0.01 3.38 4.96
CA PHE A 217 0.48 2.02 4.94
C PHE A 217 -0.18 1.22 3.81
N ARG A 218 0.62 0.39 3.16
CA ARG A 218 0.12 -0.74 2.38
C ARG A 218 0.35 -1.99 3.21
N TYR A 219 -0.71 -2.71 3.54
CA TYR A 219 -0.61 -4.01 4.20
C TYR A 219 -0.43 -5.11 3.17
N ASP A 220 0.77 -5.67 3.17
CA ASP A 220 1.12 -6.84 2.37
C ASP A 220 0.30 -8.06 2.78
N THR A 221 -0.07 -8.89 1.81
CA THR A 221 -0.80 -10.16 2.07
C THR A 221 -2.00 -10.01 3.02
N ALA A 222 -2.67 -8.86 3.03
CA ALA A 222 -3.73 -8.53 3.99
C ALA A 222 -4.87 -9.56 4.03
N LYS A 223 -5.18 -10.20 2.90
CA LYS A 223 -6.21 -11.26 2.83
C LYS A 223 -5.85 -12.53 3.63
N HIS A 224 -4.59 -12.67 4.04
CA HIS A 224 -4.10 -13.80 4.81
C HIS A 224 -4.16 -13.58 6.33
N ILE A 225 -4.55 -12.39 6.77
CA ILE A 225 -4.83 -12.09 8.18
C ILE A 225 -6.33 -12.13 8.40
N GLY A 226 -6.77 -12.91 9.37
CA GLY A 226 -8.18 -13.19 9.63
C GLY A 226 -9.02 -11.94 9.92
N VAL A 227 -10.28 -11.95 9.47
CA VAL A 227 -11.34 -11.04 9.89
C VAL A 227 -12.36 -11.80 10.77
N HIS A 228 -13.30 -11.11 11.38
CA HIS A 228 -14.22 -11.71 12.36
C HIS A 228 -14.99 -12.93 11.86
N SER A 229 -15.32 -13.01 10.57
CA SER A 229 -16.02 -14.15 9.99
C SER A 229 -15.13 -15.34 9.67
N ASP A 230 -13.80 -15.16 9.68
CA ASP A 230 -12.86 -16.25 9.39
C ASP A 230 -12.77 -17.27 10.55
N PRO A 231 -12.38 -18.50 10.28
CA PRO A 231 -12.12 -19.52 11.29
C PRO A 231 -11.08 -19.03 12.32
N LEU A 232 -11.22 -19.52 13.56
CA LEU A 232 -10.29 -19.23 14.65
C LEU A 232 -9.28 -20.38 14.81
N ASP A 233 -8.02 -20.07 15.01
CA ASP A 233 -7.01 -21.04 15.45
C ASP A 233 -7.13 -21.30 16.97
N THR A 234 -8.14 -22.06 17.35
CA THR A 234 -8.42 -22.36 18.76
C THR A 234 -7.32 -23.21 19.41
N GLU A 235 -6.53 -23.95 18.63
CA GLU A 235 -5.39 -24.74 19.14
C GLU A 235 -4.23 -23.83 19.55
N ALA A 236 -4.01 -22.74 18.83
CA ALA A 236 -3.10 -21.66 19.23
C ALA A 236 -3.66 -20.77 20.36
N GLY A 237 -4.90 -21.02 20.80
CA GLY A 237 -5.57 -20.27 21.85
C GLY A 237 -6.23 -18.97 21.36
N VAL A 238 -6.40 -18.81 20.06
CA VAL A 238 -7.11 -17.66 19.45
C VAL A 238 -8.59 -17.74 19.81
N THR A 239 -9.14 -16.63 20.29
CA THR A 239 -10.55 -16.49 20.64
C THR A 239 -11.30 -15.46 19.82
N GLU A 240 -10.59 -14.63 19.09
CA GLU A 240 -11.12 -13.54 18.25
C GLU A 240 -10.08 -13.17 17.17
N ASN A 241 -10.50 -12.95 15.94
CA ASN A 241 -9.66 -12.40 14.88
C ASN A 241 -9.73 -10.87 14.97
N ASP A 242 -8.91 -10.28 15.84
CA ASP A 242 -8.98 -8.85 16.22
C ASP A 242 -7.79 -8.00 15.76
N PHE A 243 -6.87 -8.59 15.00
CA PHE A 243 -5.69 -7.86 14.52
C PHE A 243 -6.06 -6.55 13.84
N TRP A 244 -7.06 -6.56 12.97
CA TRP A 244 -7.46 -5.35 12.23
C TRP A 244 -8.10 -4.29 13.12
N ASP A 245 -8.82 -4.68 14.18
CA ASP A 245 -9.34 -3.71 15.14
C ASP A 245 -8.20 -3.00 15.88
N VAL A 246 -7.15 -3.72 16.23
CA VAL A 246 -5.95 -3.16 16.84
C VAL A 246 -5.19 -2.30 15.85
N ALA A 247 -4.93 -2.78 14.65
CA ALA A 247 -4.15 -2.07 13.62
C ALA A 247 -4.82 -0.78 13.15
N THR A 248 -6.16 -0.74 13.16
CA THR A 248 -6.95 0.45 12.79
C THR A 248 -7.32 1.35 13.97
N GLY A 249 -6.84 1.03 15.17
CA GLY A 249 -7.06 1.84 16.38
C GLY A 249 -8.44 1.74 16.99
N ARG A 250 -9.24 0.74 16.59
CA ARG A 250 -10.57 0.45 17.17
C ARG A 250 -10.46 -0.26 18.52
N LYS A 251 -9.37 -1.01 18.71
CA LYS A 251 -9.08 -1.76 19.93
C LYS A 251 -7.69 -1.41 20.43
N GLU A 252 -7.56 -1.24 21.74
CA GLU A 252 -6.28 -1.11 22.42
C GLU A 252 -5.76 -2.51 22.78
N VAL A 253 -4.46 -2.74 22.64
CA VAL A 253 -3.81 -3.99 23.05
C VAL A 253 -2.73 -3.70 24.09
N LEU A 254 -2.84 -4.28 25.28
CA LEU A 254 -1.84 -4.22 26.36
C LEU A 254 -1.31 -2.79 26.62
N GLY A 255 -2.20 -1.78 26.62
CA GLY A 255 -1.87 -0.38 26.88
C GLY A 255 -1.29 0.37 25.66
N VAL A 256 -1.33 -0.23 24.48
CA VAL A 256 -0.89 0.40 23.22
C VAL A 256 -2.08 0.58 22.29
N SER A 257 -2.29 1.82 21.82
CA SER A 257 -3.27 2.21 20.82
C SER A 257 -2.57 2.90 19.65
N LEU A 258 -3.25 3.05 18.54
CA LEU A 258 -2.79 3.90 17.45
C LEU A 258 -2.58 5.34 17.96
N CYS A 259 -1.43 5.94 17.65
CA CYS A 259 -1.01 7.22 18.27
C CYS A 259 -1.61 8.48 17.61
N ILE A 260 -2.34 8.32 16.51
CA ILE A 260 -3.10 9.38 15.81
C ILE A 260 -4.45 8.83 15.34
N PRO A 261 -5.43 9.69 14.99
CA PRO A 261 -6.67 9.24 14.39
C PRO A 261 -6.42 8.46 13.10
N TYR A 262 -7.07 7.31 12.95
CA TYR A 262 -6.87 6.41 11.81
C TYR A 262 -7.23 7.04 10.46
N ASP A 263 -8.27 7.86 10.42
CA ASP A 263 -8.74 8.59 9.24
C ASP A 263 -7.76 9.67 8.74
N SER A 264 -6.73 9.99 9.53
CA SER A 264 -5.61 10.85 9.10
C SER A 264 -4.53 10.11 8.31
N LEU A 265 -4.64 8.78 8.19
CA LEU A 265 -3.73 7.92 7.45
C LEU A 265 -4.37 7.50 6.12
N PHE A 266 -3.55 7.36 5.08
CA PHE A 266 -3.94 6.65 3.87
C PHE A 266 -3.55 5.18 4.03
N VAL A 267 -4.54 4.30 4.10
CA VAL A 267 -4.28 2.87 4.33
C VAL A 267 -5.04 2.03 3.33
N TYR A 268 -4.34 1.07 2.75
CA TYR A 268 -4.94 0.03 1.94
C TYR A 268 -4.26 -1.31 2.15
N GLY A 269 -4.99 -2.38 1.92
CA GLY A 269 -4.50 -3.75 2.04
C GLY A 269 -4.46 -4.47 0.71
N GLU A 270 -3.49 -5.35 0.56
CA GLU A 270 -3.46 -6.29 -0.54
C GLU A 270 -4.50 -7.40 -0.29
N VAL A 271 -5.68 -7.17 -0.82
CA VAL A 271 -6.79 -8.13 -0.79
C VAL A 271 -7.06 -8.57 -2.22
N LEU A 272 -6.44 -9.70 -2.61
CA LEU A 272 -6.68 -10.29 -3.92
C LEU A 272 -8.05 -10.96 -3.95
N GLN A 273 -8.78 -10.77 -5.05
CA GLN A 273 -10.17 -11.21 -5.22
C GLN A 273 -10.24 -12.72 -5.51
N ASP A 274 -10.03 -13.53 -4.48
CA ASP A 274 -10.24 -14.98 -4.54
C ASP A 274 -11.69 -15.34 -4.14
N ARG A 275 -12.13 -16.54 -4.49
CA ARG A 275 -13.54 -16.94 -4.43
C ARG A 275 -14.20 -16.77 -3.06
N ASN A 276 -13.48 -17.02 -1.97
CA ASN A 276 -14.02 -17.06 -0.60
C ASN A 276 -13.47 -15.94 0.29
N VAL A 277 -12.79 -14.96 -0.27
CA VAL A 277 -12.27 -13.82 0.50
C VAL A 277 -13.43 -12.91 0.89
N PRO A 278 -13.58 -12.57 2.19
CA PRO A 278 -14.64 -11.67 2.66
C PRO A 278 -14.27 -10.19 2.42
N GLU A 279 -14.19 -9.78 1.13
CA GLU A 279 -13.76 -8.44 0.70
C GLU A 279 -14.51 -7.31 1.43
N GLU A 280 -15.81 -7.52 1.74
CA GLU A 280 -16.64 -6.53 2.43
C GLU A 280 -16.16 -6.26 3.86
N GLU A 281 -15.71 -7.30 4.57
CA GLU A 281 -15.17 -7.11 5.92
C GLU A 281 -13.85 -6.37 5.89
N TYR A 282 -12.95 -6.69 4.95
CA TYR A 282 -11.71 -5.93 4.76
C TYR A 282 -11.99 -4.48 4.38
N ALA A 283 -13.00 -4.21 3.54
CA ALA A 283 -13.42 -2.85 3.21
C ALA A 283 -13.91 -2.08 4.46
N GLY A 284 -14.43 -2.77 5.45
CA GLY A 284 -14.73 -2.19 6.75
C GLY A 284 -13.52 -1.59 7.46
N TYR A 285 -12.30 -2.04 7.18
CA TYR A 285 -11.08 -1.60 7.86
C TYR A 285 -10.27 -0.60 7.04
N PHE A 286 -10.03 -0.85 5.74
CA PHE A 286 -9.13 -0.05 4.90
C PHE A 286 -9.53 -0.10 3.43
N GLY A 287 -8.90 0.72 2.61
CA GLY A 287 -9.00 0.65 1.15
C GLY A 287 -8.37 -0.64 0.61
N GLN A 288 -8.72 -1.05 -0.60
CA GLN A 288 -8.26 -2.32 -1.18
C GLN A 288 -7.56 -2.12 -2.52
N THR A 289 -6.75 -3.12 -2.86
CA THR A 289 -6.14 -3.21 -4.17
C THR A 289 -7.17 -3.61 -5.23
N ALA A 290 -7.21 -2.90 -6.35
CA ALA A 290 -8.05 -3.24 -7.51
C ALA A 290 -7.30 -4.15 -8.50
N SER A 291 -6.78 -5.29 -8.03
CA SER A 291 -5.89 -6.17 -8.81
C SER A 291 -6.57 -6.72 -10.07
N SER A 292 -7.81 -7.17 -9.97
CA SER A 292 -8.57 -7.66 -11.12
C SER A 292 -8.91 -6.56 -12.12
N TYR A 293 -9.07 -5.30 -11.68
CA TYR A 293 -9.19 -4.14 -12.57
C TYR A 293 -7.92 -3.90 -13.38
N GLY A 294 -6.77 -3.97 -12.70
CA GLY A 294 -5.47 -3.92 -13.36
C GLY A 294 -5.29 -5.04 -14.39
N HIS A 295 -5.77 -6.25 -14.08
CA HIS A 295 -5.78 -7.35 -15.05
C HIS A 295 -6.61 -7.02 -16.30
N VAL A 296 -7.85 -6.56 -16.13
CA VAL A 296 -8.70 -6.13 -17.26
C VAL A 296 -8.02 -5.03 -18.07
N LEU A 297 -7.41 -4.05 -17.42
CA LEU A 297 -6.69 -2.97 -18.12
C LEU A 297 -5.50 -3.51 -18.93
N ARG A 298 -4.72 -4.44 -18.40
CA ARG A 298 -3.62 -5.07 -19.15
C ARG A 298 -4.12 -5.86 -20.35
N GLU A 299 -5.24 -6.58 -20.23
CA GLU A 299 -5.87 -7.28 -21.37
C GLU A 299 -6.28 -6.30 -22.49
N VAL A 300 -6.80 -5.12 -22.12
CA VAL A 300 -7.10 -4.04 -23.08
C VAL A 300 -5.83 -3.52 -23.73
N LEU A 301 -4.79 -3.22 -22.96
CA LEU A 301 -3.52 -2.68 -23.44
C LEU A 301 -2.77 -3.68 -24.35
N TRP A 302 -2.97 -4.97 -24.13
CA TRP A 302 -2.41 -6.02 -24.99
C TRP A 302 -3.27 -6.36 -26.19
N HIS A 303 -4.44 -5.73 -26.35
CA HIS A 303 -5.42 -6.07 -27.42
C HIS A 303 -5.83 -7.54 -27.40
N ARG A 304 -6.01 -8.12 -26.21
CA ARG A 304 -6.41 -9.52 -26.02
C ARG A 304 -7.94 -9.66 -25.90
N SER A 305 -8.40 -10.22 -24.79
CA SER A 305 -9.80 -10.59 -24.58
C SER A 305 -10.70 -9.42 -24.17
N ALA A 306 -10.15 -8.33 -23.64
CA ALA A 306 -10.92 -7.20 -23.13
C ALA A 306 -10.83 -5.97 -24.06
N LYS A 307 -11.89 -5.16 -24.01
CA LYS A 307 -12.04 -3.85 -24.64
C LYS A 307 -12.33 -2.80 -23.58
N GLY A 308 -12.23 -1.53 -23.93
CA GLY A 308 -12.50 -0.42 -23.01
C GLY A 308 -13.85 -0.51 -22.28
N HIS A 309 -14.89 -1.10 -22.90
CA HIS A 309 -16.18 -1.34 -22.25
C HIS A 309 -16.04 -2.20 -20.99
N ASN A 310 -15.17 -3.21 -20.98
CA ASN A 310 -14.95 -4.07 -19.84
C ASN A 310 -14.37 -3.31 -18.62
N LEU A 311 -13.67 -2.20 -18.87
CA LEU A 311 -13.18 -1.32 -17.80
C LEU A 311 -14.30 -0.53 -17.13
N LEU A 312 -15.39 -0.23 -17.85
CA LEU A 312 -16.55 0.46 -17.31
C LEU A 312 -17.53 -0.50 -16.62
N ASP A 313 -17.59 -1.74 -17.09
CA ASP A 313 -18.45 -2.78 -16.54
C ASP A 313 -17.85 -3.48 -15.30
N TRP A 314 -16.57 -3.24 -15.04
CA TRP A 314 -15.91 -3.82 -13.87
C TRP A 314 -16.43 -3.23 -12.55
N CYS A 315 -16.60 -4.06 -11.55
CA CYS A 315 -17.07 -3.65 -10.23
C CYS A 315 -16.27 -4.33 -9.10
N HIS A 316 -16.30 -3.71 -7.94
CA HIS A 316 -15.70 -4.19 -6.70
C HIS A 316 -16.68 -4.02 -5.54
N ARG A 317 -16.46 -4.75 -4.43
CA ARG A 317 -17.29 -4.60 -3.22
C ARG A 317 -17.02 -3.28 -2.51
N ALA A 318 -15.75 -2.88 -2.42
CA ALA A 318 -15.42 -1.53 -1.94
C ALA A 318 -15.77 -0.49 -3.01
N ALA A 319 -16.24 0.67 -2.56
CA ALA A 319 -16.55 1.79 -3.44
C ALA A 319 -15.27 2.32 -4.13
N PRO A 320 -15.39 2.89 -5.34
CA PRO A 320 -14.24 3.29 -6.16
C PRO A 320 -13.24 4.20 -5.46
N GLU A 321 -13.68 5.08 -4.56
CA GLU A 321 -12.86 6.03 -3.81
C GLU A 321 -11.86 5.36 -2.86
N TYR A 322 -12.13 4.12 -2.47
CA TYR A 322 -11.29 3.35 -1.55
C TYR A 322 -10.43 2.31 -2.25
N LEU A 323 -10.32 2.38 -3.58
CA LEU A 323 -9.53 1.46 -4.37
C LEU A 323 -8.18 2.08 -4.75
N THR A 324 -7.11 1.34 -4.53
CA THR A 324 -5.81 1.62 -5.13
C THR A 324 -5.71 0.87 -6.45
N THR A 325 -5.51 1.61 -7.54
CA THR A 325 -5.53 1.09 -8.91
C THR A 325 -4.14 1.19 -9.54
N TRP A 326 -3.80 0.28 -10.41
CA TRP A 326 -2.52 0.30 -11.14
C TRP A 326 -2.63 -0.37 -12.51
N VAL A 327 -1.72 -0.04 -13.39
CA VAL A 327 -1.47 -0.81 -14.63
C VAL A 327 -0.70 -2.08 -14.27
N GLU A 328 0.31 -1.92 -13.43
CA GLU A 328 1.18 -2.98 -12.92
C GLU A 328 1.60 -2.72 -11.49
N SER A 329 1.90 -3.78 -10.77
CA SER A 329 2.58 -3.80 -9.47
C SER A 329 3.93 -4.50 -9.59
N HIS A 330 4.71 -4.50 -8.51
CA HIS A 330 5.95 -5.28 -8.46
C HIS A 330 5.70 -6.79 -8.66
N ASP A 331 4.58 -7.31 -8.13
CA ASP A 331 4.23 -8.73 -8.28
C ASP A 331 3.90 -9.08 -9.73
N THR A 332 3.05 -8.29 -10.39
CA THR A 332 2.70 -8.54 -11.80
C THR A 332 3.89 -8.35 -12.73
N TYR A 333 4.87 -7.54 -12.32
CA TYR A 333 6.09 -7.33 -13.07
C TYR A 333 7.11 -8.46 -12.83
N CYS A 334 7.36 -8.81 -11.57
CA CYS A 334 8.45 -9.70 -11.17
C CYS A 334 8.02 -11.17 -11.06
N ASN A 335 6.99 -11.46 -10.26
CA ASN A 335 6.61 -12.84 -9.94
C ASN A 335 5.89 -13.56 -11.07
N ALA A 336 4.84 -12.92 -11.59
CA ALA A 336 3.94 -13.57 -12.53
C ALA A 336 4.26 -13.23 -13.98
N ASN A 337 5.18 -12.32 -14.24
CA ASN A 337 5.47 -11.80 -15.57
C ASN A 337 4.22 -11.31 -16.32
N GLU A 338 3.20 -10.89 -15.59
CA GLU A 338 1.92 -10.50 -16.18
C GLU A 338 1.98 -9.15 -16.87
N SER A 339 2.89 -8.26 -16.48
CA SER A 339 2.96 -6.91 -17.04
C SER A 339 4.28 -6.59 -17.72
N ALA A 340 5.34 -7.34 -17.46
CA ALA A 340 6.69 -7.04 -17.94
C ALA A 340 6.79 -6.95 -19.49
N GLY A 341 5.89 -7.61 -20.21
CA GLY A 341 5.80 -7.54 -21.67
C GLY A 341 5.14 -6.27 -22.22
N LEU A 342 4.53 -5.42 -21.38
CA LEU A 342 3.97 -4.14 -21.82
C LEU A 342 5.09 -3.14 -22.11
N THR A 343 4.94 -2.40 -23.20
CA THR A 343 5.85 -1.29 -23.54
C THR A 343 5.62 -0.09 -22.60
N ASP A 344 6.61 0.79 -22.45
CA ASP A 344 6.47 2.01 -21.67
C ASP A 344 5.31 2.89 -22.18
N ALA A 345 5.08 2.93 -23.48
CA ALA A 345 3.95 3.63 -24.08
C ALA A 345 2.60 3.05 -23.63
N GLN A 346 2.47 1.72 -23.56
CA GLN A 346 1.27 1.06 -23.05
C GLN A 346 1.08 1.34 -21.55
N ILE A 347 2.14 1.31 -20.77
CA ILE A 347 2.09 1.69 -19.34
C ILE A 347 1.61 3.13 -19.19
N ARG A 348 2.18 4.09 -19.94
CA ARG A 348 1.72 5.49 -19.90
C ARG A 348 0.26 5.63 -20.32
N THR A 349 -0.19 4.89 -21.34
CA THR A 349 -1.60 4.91 -21.76
C THR A 349 -2.53 4.46 -20.65
N GLY A 350 -2.21 3.34 -20.01
CA GLY A 350 -2.96 2.84 -18.85
C GLY A 350 -2.91 3.80 -17.66
N TRP A 351 -1.75 4.42 -17.42
CA TRP A 351 -1.59 5.44 -16.39
C TRP A 351 -2.49 6.65 -16.63
N VAL A 352 -2.52 7.17 -17.87
CA VAL A 352 -3.40 8.29 -18.23
C VAL A 352 -4.86 7.92 -18.01
N PHE A 353 -5.27 6.71 -18.39
CA PHE A 353 -6.63 6.23 -18.16
C PHE A 353 -6.98 6.22 -16.67
N LEU A 354 -6.17 5.60 -15.82
CA LEU A 354 -6.42 5.51 -14.38
C LEU A 354 -6.39 6.89 -13.70
N THR A 355 -5.43 7.73 -14.08
CA THR A 355 -5.19 9.02 -13.41
C THR A 355 -6.22 10.08 -13.82
N ALA A 356 -6.79 9.99 -15.02
CA ALA A 356 -7.85 10.89 -15.47
C ALA A 356 -9.21 10.61 -14.81
N ARG A 357 -9.42 9.42 -14.23
CA ARG A 357 -10.66 9.05 -13.52
C ARG A 357 -10.88 9.92 -12.30
N GLN A 358 -12.13 10.09 -11.91
CA GLN A 358 -12.56 10.86 -10.74
C GLN A 358 -12.13 10.22 -9.44
N ASN A 359 -12.31 8.91 -9.34
CA ASN A 359 -12.13 8.10 -8.13
C ASN A 359 -10.92 7.20 -8.21
N GLY A 360 -10.69 6.45 -7.14
CA GLY A 360 -9.55 5.58 -6.94
C GLY A 360 -8.27 6.36 -6.72
N THR A 361 -7.26 5.71 -6.20
CA THR A 361 -5.92 6.28 -6.03
C THR A 361 -4.96 5.49 -6.93
N PRO A 362 -4.55 6.07 -8.06
CA PRO A 362 -3.66 5.37 -8.98
C PRO A 362 -2.24 5.30 -8.42
N LEU A 363 -1.62 4.12 -8.56
CA LEU A 363 -0.24 3.82 -8.21
C LEU A 363 0.57 3.59 -9.49
N PHE A 364 1.65 4.34 -9.64
CA PHE A 364 2.64 4.18 -10.70
C PHE A 364 3.80 3.33 -10.18
N TYR A 365 4.01 2.16 -10.76
CA TYR A 365 5.14 1.32 -10.43
C TYR A 365 6.41 1.81 -11.14
N SER A 366 7.47 2.09 -10.39
CA SER A 366 8.76 2.49 -10.93
C SER A 366 9.56 1.27 -11.34
N ARG A 367 9.53 0.92 -12.63
CA ARG A 367 10.33 -0.18 -13.18
C ARG A 367 11.82 0.05 -12.94
N PRO A 368 12.61 -1.02 -12.80
CA PRO A 368 14.07 -0.90 -12.70
C PRO A 368 14.69 -0.14 -13.87
N MET A 369 15.77 0.60 -13.60
CA MET A 369 16.51 1.32 -14.64
C MET A 369 17.05 0.34 -15.70
N ASN A 370 16.94 0.70 -16.97
CA ASN A 370 17.36 -0.11 -18.11
C ASN A 370 16.68 -1.50 -18.20
N SER A 371 15.52 -1.67 -17.53
CA SER A 371 14.73 -2.88 -17.69
C SER A 371 14.22 -3.04 -19.11
N THR A 372 14.24 -4.27 -19.61
CA THR A 372 13.69 -4.65 -20.91
C THR A 372 12.83 -5.90 -20.78
N ARG A 373 12.12 -6.26 -21.84
CA ARG A 373 11.34 -7.50 -21.87
C ARG A 373 12.18 -8.76 -21.68
N GLU A 374 13.43 -8.73 -22.10
CA GLU A 374 14.39 -9.84 -22.02
C GLU A 374 15.18 -9.80 -20.70
N ASN A 375 15.32 -8.62 -20.11
CA ASN A 375 15.99 -8.38 -18.85
C ASN A 375 15.12 -7.46 -17.96
N TYR A 376 14.25 -8.05 -17.16
CA TYR A 376 13.28 -7.32 -16.35
C TYR A 376 13.93 -6.43 -15.28
N PHE A 377 15.10 -6.80 -14.82
CA PHE A 377 15.77 -6.05 -13.75
C PHE A 377 16.83 -5.07 -14.27
N GLY A 378 17.11 -5.10 -15.58
CA GLY A 378 18.11 -4.22 -16.19
C GLY A 378 19.49 -4.40 -15.53
N ASP A 379 20.17 -3.27 -15.30
CA ASP A 379 21.42 -3.22 -14.53
C ASP A 379 21.19 -2.82 -13.08
N ASN A 380 19.94 -2.90 -12.60
CA ASN A 380 19.54 -2.29 -11.36
C ASN A 380 20.10 -3.03 -10.15
N LEU A 381 20.54 -2.25 -9.19
CA LEU A 381 20.93 -2.72 -7.87
C LEU A 381 19.78 -2.45 -6.90
N LEU A 382 19.63 -3.29 -5.88
CA LEU A 382 18.78 -2.97 -4.73
C LEU A 382 19.24 -1.64 -4.14
N GLY A 383 18.28 -0.74 -3.90
CA GLY A 383 18.55 0.62 -3.44
C GLY A 383 18.66 1.67 -4.55
N ALA A 384 18.90 1.26 -5.80
CA ALA A 384 19.00 2.18 -6.92
C ALA A 384 17.65 2.73 -7.36
N ARG A 385 17.67 3.91 -8.01
CA ARG A 385 16.51 4.54 -8.62
C ARG A 385 15.98 3.72 -9.79
N GLY A 386 14.67 3.72 -9.98
CA GLY A 386 14.02 3.16 -11.16
C GLY A 386 14.21 4.02 -12.41
N ASN A 387 13.54 3.62 -13.50
CA ASN A 387 13.60 4.30 -14.79
C ASN A 387 12.97 5.71 -14.76
N ASP A 388 13.10 6.43 -15.88
CA ASP A 388 12.69 7.82 -16.01
C ASP A 388 11.19 8.02 -16.34
N GLU A 389 10.42 6.93 -16.48
CA GLU A 389 9.03 6.98 -16.92
C GLU A 389 8.12 7.76 -15.95
N PHE A 390 8.41 7.78 -14.65
CA PHE A 390 7.59 8.51 -13.67
C PHE A 390 7.58 10.03 -13.89
N PHE A 391 8.56 10.59 -14.59
CA PHE A 391 8.56 12.01 -14.95
C PHE A 391 8.51 12.25 -16.49
N HIS A 392 8.10 11.22 -17.24
CA HIS A 392 7.81 11.41 -18.65
C HIS A 392 6.73 12.51 -18.84
N PRO A 393 6.81 13.37 -19.86
CA PRO A 393 5.86 14.49 -20.04
C PRO A 393 4.38 14.10 -19.99
N GLU A 394 4.01 12.93 -20.52
CA GLU A 394 2.62 12.42 -20.47
C GLU A 394 2.19 12.10 -19.03
N VAL A 395 3.06 11.50 -18.22
CA VAL A 395 2.81 11.19 -16.82
C VAL A 395 2.66 12.48 -16.02
N VAL A 396 3.59 13.43 -16.19
CA VAL A 396 3.54 14.74 -15.54
C VAL A 396 2.25 15.49 -15.91
N ALA A 397 1.88 15.47 -17.18
CA ALA A 397 0.70 16.19 -17.67
C ALA A 397 -0.58 15.63 -17.03
N VAL A 398 -0.76 14.31 -16.97
CA VAL A 398 -1.98 13.73 -16.40
C VAL A 398 -2.03 13.83 -14.88
N ASN A 399 -0.89 13.77 -14.17
CA ASN A 399 -0.84 13.99 -12.73
C ASN A 399 -1.31 15.42 -12.40
N LYS A 400 -0.82 16.43 -13.15
CA LYS A 400 -1.26 17.83 -13.00
C LYS A 400 -2.71 18.03 -13.42
N PHE A 401 -3.16 17.35 -14.47
CA PHE A 401 -4.58 17.33 -14.86
C PHE A 401 -5.44 16.83 -13.71
N ARG A 402 -5.12 15.70 -13.09
CA ARG A 402 -5.87 15.15 -11.96
C ARG A 402 -6.01 16.17 -10.82
N GLN A 403 -4.93 16.84 -10.45
CA GLN A 403 -4.94 17.88 -9.42
C GLN A 403 -5.82 19.08 -9.82
N ALA A 404 -5.70 19.53 -11.07
CA ALA A 404 -6.49 20.64 -11.59
C ALA A 404 -8.00 20.33 -11.70
N MET A 405 -8.37 19.05 -11.74
CA MET A 405 -9.75 18.57 -11.84
C MET A 405 -10.38 18.30 -10.46
N GLU A 406 -9.82 18.79 -9.38
CA GLU A 406 -10.43 18.71 -8.05
C GLU A 406 -11.86 19.26 -8.07
N GLY A 407 -12.81 18.52 -7.48
CA GLY A 407 -14.23 18.87 -7.45
C GLY A 407 -14.97 18.72 -8.79
N GLN A 408 -14.30 18.27 -9.85
CA GLN A 408 -14.95 18.07 -11.15
C GLN A 408 -15.42 16.62 -11.31
N ILE A 409 -16.72 16.44 -11.52
CA ILE A 409 -17.34 15.14 -11.73
C ILE A 409 -16.98 14.60 -13.12
N GLU A 410 -16.71 13.29 -13.19
CA GLU A 410 -16.40 12.66 -14.48
C GLU A 410 -17.64 12.31 -15.31
N ASN A 411 -17.46 12.37 -16.61
CA ASN A 411 -18.35 11.73 -17.57
C ASN A 411 -17.48 10.95 -18.55
N VAL A 412 -17.70 9.64 -18.62
CA VAL A 412 -16.90 8.73 -19.45
C VAL A 412 -17.70 8.35 -20.68
N GLN A 413 -17.13 8.59 -21.83
CA GLN A 413 -17.67 8.18 -23.13
C GLN A 413 -16.71 7.18 -23.78
N ILE A 414 -17.26 6.20 -24.47
CA ILE A 414 -16.46 5.19 -25.14
C ILE A 414 -16.99 4.97 -26.56
N SER A 415 -16.09 4.79 -27.52
CA SER A 415 -16.44 4.46 -28.89
C SER A 415 -17.12 3.08 -29.00
N GLU A 416 -17.90 2.86 -30.04
CA GLU A 416 -18.65 1.62 -30.24
C GLU A 416 -17.73 0.37 -30.29
N ASP A 417 -16.53 0.52 -30.84
CA ASP A 417 -15.51 -0.54 -30.90
C ASP A 417 -14.74 -0.72 -29.57
N GLY A 418 -14.96 0.18 -28.60
CA GLY A 418 -14.29 0.16 -27.29
C GLY A 418 -12.82 0.59 -27.31
N GLU A 419 -12.37 1.20 -28.42
CA GLU A 419 -10.95 1.55 -28.58
C GLU A 419 -10.61 2.97 -28.09
N VAL A 420 -11.58 3.89 -28.16
CA VAL A 420 -11.37 5.28 -27.70
C VAL A 420 -12.23 5.57 -26.49
N VAL A 421 -11.59 6.04 -25.42
CA VAL A 421 -12.24 6.49 -24.19
C VAL A 421 -12.00 7.97 -24.01
N VAL A 422 -13.07 8.72 -23.76
CA VAL A 422 -13.02 10.15 -23.40
C VAL A 422 -13.50 10.30 -21.96
N ILE A 423 -12.65 10.82 -21.10
CA ILE A 423 -12.96 11.12 -19.71
C ILE A 423 -13.01 12.63 -19.55
N SER A 424 -14.22 13.20 -19.53
CA SER A 424 -14.44 14.61 -19.25
C SER A 424 -14.54 14.83 -17.74
N ARG A 425 -14.00 15.93 -17.25
CA ARG A 425 -14.05 16.36 -15.84
C ARG A 425 -14.77 17.72 -15.77
N GLY A 426 -16.10 17.66 -15.53
CA GLY A 426 -16.94 18.82 -15.66
C GLY A 426 -16.82 19.45 -17.06
N ASP A 427 -16.74 20.79 -17.08
CA ASP A 427 -16.47 21.60 -18.27
C ASP A 427 -15.01 22.10 -18.35
N LYS A 428 -14.15 21.66 -17.43
CA LYS A 428 -12.78 22.20 -17.27
C LYS A 428 -11.72 21.43 -18.05
N GLY A 429 -11.95 20.15 -18.33
CA GLY A 429 -10.94 19.38 -19.03
C GLY A 429 -11.42 18.00 -19.47
N ALA A 430 -10.67 17.39 -20.37
CA ALA A 430 -10.89 16.03 -20.78
C ALA A 430 -9.57 15.33 -21.11
N ALA A 431 -9.52 14.03 -20.84
CA ALA A 431 -8.50 13.12 -21.33
C ALA A 431 -9.10 12.24 -22.44
N VAL A 432 -8.38 12.10 -23.52
CA VAL A 432 -8.75 11.20 -24.63
C VAL A 432 -7.72 10.08 -24.69
N ILE A 433 -8.15 8.87 -24.47
CA ILE A 433 -7.32 7.67 -24.42
C ILE A 433 -7.66 6.81 -25.63
N ASN A 434 -6.64 6.46 -26.41
CA ASN A 434 -6.79 5.55 -27.55
C ASN A 434 -6.10 4.23 -27.23
N PHE A 435 -6.88 3.17 -27.08
CA PHE A 435 -6.39 1.81 -26.85
C PHE A 435 -6.16 1.04 -28.15
N ALA A 436 -6.50 1.61 -29.34
CA ALA A 436 -6.33 0.92 -30.60
C ALA A 436 -4.86 0.54 -30.86
N ALA A 437 -4.65 -0.68 -31.35
CA ALA A 437 -3.38 -1.04 -31.97
C ALA A 437 -3.23 -0.25 -33.28
N GLU A 438 -2.08 0.35 -33.55
CA GLU A 438 -1.88 1.07 -34.79
C GLU A 438 -2.10 0.18 -36.03
N ALA A 439 -2.89 0.70 -36.98
CA ALA A 439 -3.12 0.08 -38.23
C ALA A 439 -1.86 0.01 -39.13
N ASN A 440 -0.77 0.69 -38.78
CA ASN A 440 0.43 0.83 -39.61
C ASN A 440 1.67 0.25 -38.94
N GLY A 441 1.83 -1.07 -38.99
CA GLY A 441 3.11 -1.71 -38.67
C GLY A 441 3.35 -2.10 -37.21
N GLY A 442 2.30 -2.26 -36.40
CA GLY A 442 2.40 -2.90 -35.08
C GLY A 442 3.02 -2.06 -33.99
N LYS A 443 3.04 -0.74 -34.12
CA LYS A 443 3.36 0.17 -33.03
C LYS A 443 2.09 0.62 -32.36
N PRO A 444 1.91 0.36 -31.05
CA PRO A 444 0.76 0.87 -30.33
C PRO A 444 0.77 2.40 -30.38
N CYS A 445 -0.29 3.01 -30.88
CA CYS A 445 -0.49 4.45 -30.79
C CYS A 445 -1.19 4.77 -29.49
N SER A 446 -0.42 5.10 -28.47
CA SER A 446 -0.96 5.71 -27.27
C SER A 446 -0.92 7.22 -27.42
N ILE A 447 -2.00 7.83 -27.89
CA ILE A 447 -2.14 9.28 -27.79
C ILE A 447 -3.18 9.55 -26.71
N ALA A 448 -2.72 9.73 -25.49
CA ALA A 448 -3.50 10.46 -24.50
C ALA A 448 -3.33 11.94 -24.82
N LYS A 449 -4.39 12.62 -25.22
CA LYS A 449 -4.41 14.09 -25.31
C LYS A 449 -5.16 14.62 -24.11
N ILE A 450 -4.50 15.46 -23.34
CA ILE A 450 -5.10 16.15 -22.20
C ILE A 450 -5.44 17.55 -22.71
N TYR A 451 -6.72 17.90 -22.64
CA TYR A 451 -7.20 19.24 -22.95
C TYR A 451 -7.60 19.91 -21.63
N SER A 452 -6.98 21.05 -21.30
CA SER A 452 -7.57 21.97 -20.33
C SER A 452 -8.40 22.97 -21.11
N LEU A 453 -9.67 23.09 -20.79
CA LEU A 453 -10.49 24.18 -21.26
C LEU A 453 -10.15 25.39 -20.38
N SER A 454 -9.48 26.37 -20.95
CA SER A 454 -9.13 27.66 -20.29
C SER A 454 -10.36 28.54 -20.13
#